data_02a5b845b4f4bf6554af9354e39d4e67
#
_entry.id   02a5b845b4f4bf6554af9354e39d4e67
#
_cell.length_a   1.000
_cell.length_b   1.000
_cell.length_c   1.000
_cell.angle_alpha   90.00
_cell.angle_beta   90.00
_cell.angle_gamma   90.00
#
_symmetry.space_group_name_H-M   'P 1'
#
loop_
_entity.id
_entity.type
_entity.pdbx_description
1 polymer ?
#
loop_
_entity_poly.entity_id
_entity_poly.type
_entity_poly.pdbx_seq_one_letter_code
_entity_poly.pdbx_strand_id
1 'polypeptide(L)'
;PDLDHLGLAGGLTAPMPGNVVETYVSVGDEVEEGQLLLILEGMKMEHRITAPRAGRVSELEVAKGDQVDNGQILVVLAEQEKVE
;
A
#
# COMPACT_ATOMS: atom_id res chain seq x y z
N PRO A 1 18.05 9.40 9.35
CA PRO A 1 17.76 8.42 9.22
C PRO A 1 16.49 8.14 9.65
N ASP A 2 16.04 8.85 10.33
CA ASP A 2 14.89 8.63 10.77
C ASP A 2 13.80 8.84 9.86
N LEU A 3 14.06 9.23 8.66
CA LEU A 3 13.03 9.39 7.74
C LEU A 3 12.28 8.12 7.55
N ASP A 4 12.94 7.02 7.70
CA ASP A 4 12.29 5.79 7.58
C ASP A 4 11.29 5.60 8.64
N HIS A 5 11.58 6.13 9.79
CA HIS A 5 10.70 5.96 10.86
C HIS A 5 9.51 6.79 10.73
N LEU A 6 9.55 7.78 9.90
CA LEU A 6 8.44 8.63 9.76
C LEU A 6 7.39 8.00 8.90
N GLY A 7 7.56 6.77 8.61
CA GLY A 7 6.53 6.13 7.89
C GLY A 7 6.74 6.02 6.43
N LEU A 8 7.76 6.65 5.98
CA LEU A 8 8.01 6.59 4.60
C LEU A 8 8.35 5.20 4.17
N ALA A 9 9.03 4.49 5.03
CA ALA A 9 9.43 3.17 4.67
C ALA A 9 8.26 2.24 4.58
N GLY A 10 7.21 2.50 5.30
CA GLY A 10 6.07 1.64 5.27
C GLY A 10 4.96 2.12 4.39
N GLY A 11 5.12 3.28 3.81
CA GLY A 11 4.04 3.85 3.03
C GLY A 11 4.16 3.52 1.56
N LEU A 12 3.10 3.03 0.97
CA LEU A 12 3.06 2.75 -0.43
C LEU A 12 2.26 3.84 -1.10
N THR A 13 2.82 4.44 -2.12
CA THR A 13 2.15 5.56 -2.77
C THR A 13 1.77 5.20 -4.18
N ALA A 14 0.86 5.95 -4.73
CA ALA A 14 0.39 5.70 -6.07
C ALA A 14 1.46 6.13 -7.07
N PRO A 15 1.85 5.29 -7.98
CA PRO A 15 2.85 5.64 -8.96
C PRO A 15 2.28 6.52 -10.06
N MET A 16 0.96 6.65 -10.10
CA MET A 16 0.32 7.45 -11.11
C MET A 16 -1.10 7.73 -10.65
N PRO A 17 -1.74 8.72 -11.19
CA PRO A 17 -3.13 8.97 -10.84
C PRO A 17 -4.01 7.87 -11.44
N GLY A 18 -5.05 7.52 -10.76
CA GLY A 18 -5.94 6.50 -11.24
C GLY A 18 -7.02 6.18 -10.24
N ASN A 19 -7.66 5.05 -10.45
CA ASN A 19 -8.73 4.60 -9.58
C ASN A 19 -8.37 3.26 -8.96
N VAL A 20 -8.84 3.05 -7.75
CA VAL A 20 -8.62 1.77 -7.09
C VAL A 20 -9.67 0.81 -7.62
N VAL A 21 -9.21 -0.22 -8.31
CA VAL A 21 -10.09 -1.19 -8.90
C VAL A 21 -10.56 -2.18 -7.86
N GLU A 22 -9.64 -2.59 -7.01
CA GLU A 22 -9.97 -3.58 -6.02
C GLU A 22 -8.93 -3.54 -4.91
N THR A 23 -9.32 -3.85 -3.69
CA THR A 23 -8.37 -3.99 -2.61
C THR A 23 -8.46 -5.42 -2.10
N TYR A 24 -7.32 -5.96 -1.71
CA TYR A 24 -7.27 -7.35 -1.27
C TYR A 24 -6.82 -7.47 0.17
N VAL A 25 -6.66 -6.36 0.86
CA VAL A 25 -6.26 -6.39 2.25
C VAL A 25 -7.06 -5.37 3.04
N SER A 26 -7.04 -5.51 4.34
CA SER A 26 -7.70 -4.58 5.24
C SER A 26 -6.74 -4.22 6.35
N VAL A 27 -7.07 -3.19 7.09
CA VAL A 27 -6.26 -2.79 8.22
C VAL A 27 -6.18 -3.96 9.18
N GLY A 28 -4.98 -4.26 9.60
CA GLY A 28 -4.73 -5.36 10.52
C GLY A 28 -4.31 -6.65 9.84
N ASP A 29 -4.43 -6.70 8.51
CA ASP A 29 -4.04 -7.93 7.83
C ASP A 29 -2.52 -8.04 7.77
N GLU A 30 -2.04 -9.26 7.80
CA GLU A 30 -0.62 -9.50 7.62
C GLU A 30 -0.36 -9.81 6.18
N VAL A 31 0.71 -9.32 5.65
CA VAL A 31 1.06 -9.52 4.26
C VAL A 31 2.49 -10.00 4.14
N GLU A 32 2.78 -10.62 3.03
CA GLU A 32 4.13 -11.10 2.77
C GLU A 32 4.70 -10.33 1.61
N GLU A 33 6.00 -10.38 1.50
CA GLU A 33 6.66 -9.68 0.42
C GLU A 33 6.11 -10.16 -0.92
N GLY A 34 5.75 -9.24 -1.77
CA GLY A 34 5.22 -9.57 -3.07
C GLY A 34 3.73 -9.85 -3.11
N GLN A 35 3.10 -9.84 -1.95
CA GLN A 35 1.67 -10.12 -1.92
C GLN A 35 0.90 -8.96 -2.53
N LEU A 36 -0.11 -9.28 -3.34
CA LEU A 36 -0.90 -8.25 -3.98
C LEU A 36 -1.78 -7.55 -2.96
N LEU A 37 -1.72 -6.25 -2.92
CA LEU A 37 -2.49 -5.47 -1.96
C LEU A 37 -3.69 -4.82 -2.60
N LEU A 38 -3.48 -4.20 -3.75
CA LEU A 38 -4.60 -3.58 -4.45
C LEU A 38 -4.22 -3.38 -5.90
N ILE A 39 -5.17 -3.02 -6.71
CA ILE A 39 -4.94 -2.76 -8.11
C ILE A 39 -5.42 -1.37 -8.44
N LEU A 40 -4.58 -0.61 -9.10
CA LEU A 40 -4.94 0.71 -9.58
C LEU A 40 -5.10 0.66 -11.08
N GLU A 41 -6.05 1.44 -11.58
CA GLU A 41 -6.22 1.53 -13.00
C GLU A 41 -6.07 2.98 -13.42
N GLY A 42 -5.27 3.25 -14.40
CA GLY A 42 -5.11 4.60 -14.90
C GLY A 42 -4.38 4.57 -16.19
N MET A 43 -4.59 5.58 -17.01
CA MET A 43 -3.88 5.71 -18.28
C MET A 43 -3.98 4.45 -19.10
N LYS A 44 -5.14 3.81 -19.03
CA LYS A 44 -5.42 2.63 -19.81
C LYS A 44 -4.59 1.43 -19.44
N MET A 45 -4.13 1.37 -18.23
CA MET A 45 -3.38 0.22 -17.78
C MET A 45 -3.67 -0.03 -16.33
N GLU A 46 -3.38 -1.20 -15.88
CA GLU A 46 -3.57 -1.57 -14.50
C GLU A 46 -2.23 -1.73 -13.84
N HIS A 47 -2.13 -1.27 -12.61
CA HIS A 47 -0.92 -1.42 -11.84
C HIS A 47 -1.25 -2.23 -10.62
N ARG A 48 -0.46 -3.25 -10.36
CA ARG A 48 -0.63 -4.04 -9.17
C ARG A 48 0.27 -3.48 -8.10
N ILE A 49 -0.31 -3.15 -6.98
CA ILE A 49 0.46 -2.64 -5.86
C ILE A 49 0.71 -3.80 -4.93
N THR A 50 1.96 -4.17 -4.77
CA THR A 50 2.32 -5.33 -3.97
C THR A 50 3.14 -4.89 -2.78
N ALA A 51 3.21 -5.75 -1.78
CA ALA A 51 3.95 -5.43 -0.58
C ALA A 51 5.44 -5.51 -0.85
N PRO A 52 6.20 -4.49 -0.49
CA PRO A 52 7.64 -4.54 -0.71
C PRO A 52 8.32 -5.44 0.28
N ARG A 53 7.65 -5.77 1.36
CA ARG A 53 8.20 -6.67 2.34
C ARG A 53 7.08 -7.14 3.24
N ALA A 54 7.36 -8.14 4.04
CA ALA A 54 6.35 -8.66 4.94
C ALA A 54 6.06 -7.63 6.02
N GLY A 55 4.85 -7.59 6.47
CA GLY A 55 4.45 -6.66 7.50
C GLY A 55 2.98 -6.75 7.76
N ARG A 56 2.44 -5.74 8.40
CA ARG A 56 1.02 -5.71 8.70
C ARG A 56 0.45 -4.40 8.18
N VAL A 57 -0.74 -4.43 7.65
CA VAL A 57 -1.38 -3.24 7.16
C VAL A 57 -1.77 -2.38 8.35
N SER A 58 -1.09 -1.27 8.51
CA SER A 58 -1.33 -0.36 9.60
C SER A 58 -2.45 0.59 9.24
N GLU A 59 -2.48 1.04 8.00
CA GLU A 59 -3.53 1.92 7.56
C GLU A 59 -3.82 1.64 6.10
N LEU A 60 -5.07 1.72 5.75
CA LEU A 60 -5.47 1.59 4.36
C LEU A 60 -6.19 2.87 4.03
N GLU A 61 -5.56 3.71 3.23
CA GLU A 61 -6.08 5.05 2.99
C GLU A 61 -7.04 5.13 1.83
N VAL A 62 -7.28 4.04 1.13
CA VAL A 62 -8.15 4.07 -0.02
C VAL A 62 -9.04 2.84 0.00
N ALA A 63 -10.08 2.87 -0.77
CA ALA A 63 -10.99 1.76 -0.88
C ALA A 63 -11.34 1.58 -2.34
N LYS A 64 -11.94 0.44 -2.66
CA LYS A 64 -12.36 0.17 -4.00
C LYS A 64 -13.20 1.32 -4.51
N GLY A 65 -12.88 1.78 -5.67
CA GLY A 65 -13.60 2.87 -6.29
C GLY A 65 -13.03 4.25 -6.04
N ASP A 66 -12.08 4.36 -5.14
CA ASP A 66 -11.50 5.66 -4.84
C ASP A 66 -10.58 6.12 -5.95
N GLN A 67 -10.50 7.42 -6.09
CA GLN A 67 -9.61 8.00 -7.05
C GLN A 67 -8.37 8.50 -6.33
N VAL A 68 -7.22 8.30 -6.88
CA VAL A 68 -5.98 8.68 -6.23
C VAL A 68 -5.11 9.51 -7.16
N ASP A 69 -4.25 10.30 -6.56
CA ASP A 69 -3.32 11.12 -7.31
C ASP A 69 -1.94 10.53 -7.21
N ASN A 70 -1.07 10.95 -8.11
CA ASN A 70 0.30 10.52 -8.08
C ASN A 70 0.92 10.87 -6.75
N GLY A 71 1.51 9.91 -6.09
CA GLY A 71 2.17 10.14 -4.82
C GLY A 71 1.26 10.07 -3.60
N GLN A 72 -0.02 9.83 -3.83
CA GLN A 72 -0.94 9.75 -2.69
C GLN A 72 -0.69 8.43 -1.96
N ILE A 73 -0.73 8.47 -0.64
CA ILE A 73 -0.49 7.27 0.14
C ILE A 73 -1.68 6.35 0.01
N LEU A 74 -1.40 5.09 -0.27
CA LEU A 74 -2.43 4.09 -0.44
C LEU A 74 -2.53 3.17 0.77
N VAL A 75 -1.42 2.63 1.19
CA VAL A 75 -1.38 1.66 2.26
C VAL A 75 -0.16 1.96 3.11
N VAL A 76 -0.30 1.85 4.40
CA VAL A 76 0.85 1.98 5.28
C VAL A 76 1.07 0.63 5.93
N LEU A 77 2.27 0.11 5.83
CA LEU A 77 2.61 -1.17 6.43
C LEU A 77 3.48 -0.95 7.64
N ALA A 78 3.15 -1.61 8.73
CA ALA A 78 3.97 -1.56 9.92
C ALA A 78 4.92 -2.73 9.86
N GLU A 79 6.15 -2.49 10.36
CA GLU A 79 7.08 -3.54 10.38
C GLU A 79 6.66 -4.60 11.32
N GLN A 80 6.86 -5.86 10.96
CA GLN A 80 6.52 -6.85 11.85
C GLN A 80 7.53 -6.96 12.89
N GLU A 81 7.22 -6.72 14.12
CA GLU A 81 8.13 -6.70 15.10
C GLU A 81 8.51 -8.02 15.51
N LYS A 82 9.60 -8.35 15.64
CA LYS A 82 10.01 -9.50 16.06
C LYS A 82 10.41 -9.45 17.30
N VAL A 83 10.05 -9.28 18.11
CA VAL A 83 10.37 -9.19 19.32
C VAL A 83 11.02 -10.14 19.84
N GLU A 84 11.63 -10.39 20.09
CA GLU A 84 12.15 -11.31 20.58
C GLU A 84 12.74 -11.15 21.27
#